data_f74e96bc8a6b7d9aae6df9aac3f90203
#
_entry.id   f74e96bc8a6b7d9aae6df9aac3f90203
#
_cell.length_a   1.000
_cell.length_b   1.000
_cell.length_c   1.000
_cell.angle_alpha   90.00
_cell.angle_beta   90.00
_cell.angle_gamma   90.00
#
_symmetry.space_group_name_H-M   'P 1'
#
loop_
_entity.id
_entity.type
_entity.pdbx_description
1 polymer ?
#
loop_
_entity_poly.entity_id
_entity_poly.type
_entity_poly.pdbx_seq_one_letter_code
_entity_poly.pdbx_strand_id
1 'polypeptide(L)'
;MKYADMIKLVAERERVNDMGLYILLAVLAVLVIFIGILLIRAALAAKKAEPIGEKPVYTTEQEDIENGERLMKMIKCQTVSSREIYDDTEFAKLRAAVKELFPLLHERAEIKYFSEDCWVYKIPGRDESRNILLMSHHDVVAATGDWTHEKFGEISDGKIWGRGTVDTKTSLFAELSAVEELLAEDFEPACSLYIASGHNEEIFGDGIHEAVKYFEKQGIEFELAIDEGGGVISAPIDGIDCKCTMIAVHEKGYHRINVRAVQGDSEGLTLSDNPVTRVSKFIAEVSALKLTIKMPAQVREMFTALLPYMNFPLRLIFANLWCFEPLLIKLMPKINSQAAAMLGTTCVFGSIESKKGKTPRDNECSASALIRYIDEEDLVGDMEKIRELAKKYALEITEPADGHEFHRPADTGSRAFKYVCRCARDVFPHAAVAPFVLAAGTDARWMSDVCPCTLRFAPIDINMQQFNSVHSVDENIDLSAIGAAIEFYKEVLRDYK
;
A
#
# COMPACT_ATOMS: atom_id res chain seq x y z
N MET A 1 -23.51 -45.44 -62.35
CA MET A 1 -24.01 -45.11 -60.99
C MET A 1 -25.54 -45.24 -61.03
N LYS A 2 -26.13 -46.22 -60.28
CA LYS A 2 -27.58 -46.46 -60.34
C LYS A 2 -28.33 -45.25 -59.72
N TYR A 3 -29.47 -44.84 -60.25
CA TYR A 3 -30.32 -43.73 -59.82
C TYR A 3 -30.59 -43.73 -58.32
N ALA A 4 -30.65 -44.90 -57.69
CA ALA A 4 -30.79 -45.17 -56.25
C ALA A 4 -29.53 -44.63 -55.44
N ASP A 5 -28.32 -44.74 -56.00
CA ASP A 5 -27.10 -44.30 -55.34
C ASP A 5 -26.98 -42.78 -55.35
N MET A 6 -27.49 -42.12 -56.38
CA MET A 6 -27.54 -40.68 -56.50
C MET A 6 -28.54 -40.06 -55.51
N ILE A 7 -29.71 -40.68 -55.30
CA ILE A 7 -30.69 -40.23 -54.30
C ILE A 7 -30.14 -40.39 -52.88
N LYS A 8 -29.43 -41.50 -52.57
CA LYS A 8 -28.77 -41.68 -51.28
C LYS A 8 -27.70 -40.59 -51.04
N LEU A 9 -26.88 -40.30 -52.03
CA LEU A 9 -25.82 -39.27 -51.90
C LEU A 9 -26.42 -37.88 -51.68
N VAL A 10 -27.53 -37.53 -52.35
CA VAL A 10 -28.25 -36.28 -52.14
C VAL A 10 -28.85 -36.22 -50.75
N ALA A 11 -29.52 -37.28 -50.29
CA ALA A 11 -30.09 -37.37 -48.94
C ALA A 11 -29.02 -37.32 -47.84
N GLU A 12 -27.86 -37.96 -48.03
CA GLU A 12 -26.72 -37.84 -47.11
C GLU A 12 -26.14 -36.44 -47.07
N ARG A 13 -26.04 -35.76 -48.23
CA ARG A 13 -25.56 -34.36 -48.32
C ARG A 13 -26.52 -33.38 -47.64
N GLU A 14 -27.85 -33.58 -47.81
CA GLU A 14 -28.87 -32.79 -47.10
C GLU A 14 -28.79 -33.03 -45.56
N ARG A 15 -28.67 -34.25 -45.10
CA ARG A 15 -28.49 -34.56 -43.67
C ARG A 15 -27.22 -33.95 -43.08
N VAL A 16 -26.10 -33.91 -43.81
CA VAL A 16 -24.84 -33.28 -43.37
C VAL A 16 -25.01 -31.79 -43.28
N ASN A 17 -25.70 -31.16 -44.28
CA ASN A 17 -25.99 -29.73 -44.26
C ASN A 17 -26.90 -29.33 -43.08
N ASP A 18 -27.98 -30.13 -42.84
CA ASP A 18 -28.89 -29.91 -41.73
C ASP A 18 -28.18 -30.07 -40.37
N MET A 19 -27.32 -31.07 -40.24
CA MET A 19 -26.50 -31.25 -39.01
C MET A 19 -25.55 -30.09 -38.82
N GLY A 20 -24.93 -29.57 -39.91
CA GLY A 20 -24.08 -28.38 -39.86
C GLY A 20 -24.86 -27.15 -39.41
N LEU A 21 -26.09 -26.96 -39.89
CA LEU A 21 -26.96 -25.87 -39.47
C LEU A 21 -27.36 -25.99 -37.99
N TYR A 22 -27.73 -27.17 -37.51
CA TYR A 22 -28.06 -27.37 -36.08
C TYR A 22 -26.86 -27.11 -35.17
N ILE A 23 -25.65 -27.52 -35.55
CA ILE A 23 -24.42 -27.21 -34.81
C ILE A 23 -24.20 -25.69 -34.76
N LEU A 24 -24.33 -25.00 -35.89
CA LEU A 24 -24.18 -23.53 -35.94
C LEU A 24 -25.21 -22.83 -35.06
N LEU A 25 -26.49 -23.25 -35.10
CA LEU A 25 -27.55 -22.68 -34.26
C LEU A 25 -27.30 -22.96 -32.78
N ALA A 26 -26.82 -24.14 -32.43
CA ALA A 26 -26.45 -24.49 -31.05
C ALA A 26 -25.27 -23.61 -30.54
N VAL A 27 -24.23 -23.43 -31.36
CA VAL A 27 -23.10 -22.54 -31.03
C VAL A 27 -23.58 -21.10 -30.86
N LEU A 28 -24.44 -20.62 -31.75
CA LEU A 28 -25.00 -19.26 -31.65
C LEU A 28 -25.86 -19.10 -30.40
N ALA A 29 -26.69 -20.10 -30.06
CA ALA A 29 -27.48 -20.07 -28.83
C ALA A 29 -26.59 -20.04 -27.57
N VAL A 30 -25.54 -20.84 -27.52
CA VAL A 30 -24.54 -20.79 -26.43
C VAL A 30 -23.88 -19.44 -26.33
N LEU A 31 -23.48 -18.83 -27.45
CA LEU A 31 -22.87 -17.51 -27.48
C LEU A 31 -23.83 -16.43 -26.97
N VAL A 32 -25.10 -16.46 -27.39
CA VAL A 32 -26.14 -15.51 -26.93
C VAL A 32 -26.36 -15.65 -25.43
N ILE A 33 -26.46 -16.89 -24.92
CA ILE A 33 -26.59 -17.15 -23.47
C ILE A 33 -25.35 -16.62 -22.73
N PHE A 34 -24.15 -16.90 -23.23
CA PHE A 34 -22.91 -16.44 -22.64
C PHE A 34 -22.86 -14.90 -22.55
N ILE A 35 -23.12 -14.20 -23.65
CA ILE A 35 -23.20 -12.73 -23.67
C ILE A 35 -24.29 -12.22 -22.71
N GLY A 36 -25.45 -12.89 -22.70
CA GLY A 36 -26.54 -12.56 -21.78
C GLY A 36 -26.10 -12.63 -20.31
N ILE A 37 -25.35 -13.67 -19.94
CA ILE A 37 -24.79 -13.79 -18.57
C ILE A 37 -23.85 -12.62 -18.26
N LEU A 38 -22.93 -12.27 -19.16
CA LEU A 38 -22.00 -11.16 -18.97
C LEU A 38 -22.74 -9.84 -18.73
N LEU A 39 -23.76 -9.56 -19.56
CA LEU A 39 -24.55 -8.32 -19.48
C LEU A 39 -25.41 -8.27 -18.20
N ILE A 40 -26.05 -9.38 -17.83
CA ILE A 40 -26.88 -9.46 -16.62
C ILE A 40 -26.02 -9.22 -15.38
N ARG A 41 -24.84 -9.85 -15.27
CA ARG A 41 -23.92 -9.65 -14.15
C ARG A 41 -23.47 -8.20 -14.05
N ALA A 42 -23.12 -7.55 -15.16
CA ALA A 42 -22.74 -6.14 -15.18
C ALA A 42 -23.92 -5.23 -14.78
N ALA A 43 -25.14 -5.53 -15.20
CA ALA A 43 -26.32 -4.76 -14.83
C ALA A 43 -26.71 -4.93 -13.35
N LEU A 44 -26.59 -6.15 -12.81
CA LEU A 44 -26.85 -6.41 -11.39
C LEU A 44 -25.81 -5.73 -10.49
N ALA A 45 -24.57 -5.66 -10.92
CA ALA A 45 -23.51 -4.97 -10.19
C ALA A 45 -23.80 -3.46 -10.04
N ALA A 46 -24.32 -2.82 -11.08
CA ALA A 46 -24.67 -1.39 -11.01
C ALA A 46 -25.73 -1.06 -9.95
N LYS A 47 -26.64 -2.01 -9.66
CA LYS A 47 -27.71 -1.83 -8.67
C LYS A 47 -27.21 -1.86 -7.21
N LYS A 48 -25.95 -2.24 -6.99
CA LYS A 48 -25.35 -2.30 -5.65
C LYS A 48 -24.62 -1.01 -5.27
N ALA A 49 -24.58 -0.01 -6.16
CA ALA A 49 -23.97 1.27 -5.84
C ALA A 49 -24.72 1.93 -4.67
N GLU A 50 -23.99 2.23 -3.62
CA GLU A 50 -24.45 3.17 -2.59
C GLU A 50 -24.39 4.59 -3.18
N PRO A 51 -25.33 5.49 -2.85
CA PRO A 51 -25.26 6.85 -3.33
C PRO A 51 -23.97 7.53 -2.88
N ILE A 52 -23.27 8.15 -3.81
CA ILE A 52 -22.14 9.04 -3.49
C ILE A 52 -22.73 10.37 -3.03
N GLY A 53 -22.40 10.77 -1.80
CA GLY A 53 -22.84 12.02 -1.19
C GLY A 53 -22.02 13.23 -1.65
N GLU A 54 -22.34 14.38 -1.07
CA GLU A 54 -21.51 15.57 -1.18
C GLU A 54 -20.34 15.50 -0.19
N LYS A 55 -19.26 16.23 -0.47
CA LYS A 55 -18.13 16.35 0.45
C LYS A 55 -18.58 17.16 1.67
N PRO A 56 -18.56 16.60 2.88
CA PRO A 56 -18.90 17.35 4.09
C PRO A 56 -17.89 18.45 4.39
N VAL A 57 -18.35 19.45 5.12
CA VAL A 57 -17.50 20.49 5.70
C VAL A 57 -17.51 20.28 7.21
N TYR A 58 -16.38 19.89 7.78
CA TYR A 58 -16.24 19.60 9.21
C TYR A 58 -15.73 20.79 10.02
N THR A 59 -15.03 21.69 9.35
CA THR A 59 -14.39 22.86 9.95
C THR A 59 -14.71 24.12 9.15
N THR A 60 -14.74 25.24 9.82
CA THR A 60 -14.81 26.55 9.17
C THR A 60 -13.46 26.94 8.57
N GLU A 61 -13.42 27.89 7.66
CA GLU A 61 -12.18 28.41 7.08
C GLU A 61 -11.18 28.88 8.14
N GLN A 62 -11.68 29.46 9.23
CA GLN A 62 -10.84 29.91 10.34
C GLN A 62 -10.23 28.71 11.09
N GLU A 63 -10.99 27.67 11.37
CA GLU A 63 -10.50 26.44 12.00
C GLU A 63 -9.52 25.68 11.10
N ASP A 64 -9.73 25.69 9.78
CA ASP A 64 -8.80 25.14 8.80
C ASP A 64 -7.43 25.83 8.90
N ILE A 65 -7.41 27.16 8.98
CA ILE A 65 -6.19 27.95 9.15
C ILE A 65 -5.52 27.62 10.49
N GLU A 66 -6.29 27.61 11.59
CA GLU A 66 -5.77 27.29 12.92
C GLU A 66 -5.17 25.88 13.01
N ASN A 67 -5.84 24.88 12.42
CA ASN A 67 -5.30 23.53 12.32
C ASN A 67 -4.02 23.48 11.46
N GLY A 68 -4.01 24.21 10.34
CA GLY A 68 -2.82 24.36 9.50
C GLY A 68 -1.64 24.99 10.24
N GLU A 69 -1.86 26.06 11.02
CA GLU A 69 -0.82 26.70 11.84
C GLU A 69 -0.30 25.77 12.95
N ARG A 70 -1.17 24.98 13.58
CA ARG A 70 -0.79 23.97 14.56
C ARG A 70 0.04 22.85 13.92
N LEU A 71 -0.42 22.29 12.81
CA LEU A 71 0.31 21.27 12.04
C LEU A 71 1.66 21.80 11.55
N MET A 72 1.72 23.06 11.09
CA MET A 72 2.94 23.69 10.62
C MET A 72 4.06 23.70 11.69
N LYS A 73 3.72 23.75 13.00
CA LYS A 73 4.72 23.63 14.07
C LYS A 73 5.42 22.27 14.03
N MET A 74 4.68 21.21 13.67
CA MET A 74 5.25 19.85 13.52
C MET A 74 6.02 19.72 12.20
N ILE A 75 5.50 20.28 11.09
CA ILE A 75 6.16 20.24 9.77
C ILE A 75 7.52 20.98 9.80
N LYS A 76 7.63 22.06 10.56
CA LYS A 76 8.90 22.81 10.72
C LYS A 76 10.01 22.04 11.40
N CYS A 77 9.69 20.97 12.14
CA CYS A 77 10.69 20.08 12.71
C CYS A 77 11.21 19.14 11.61
N GLN A 78 12.45 19.31 11.21
CA GLN A 78 13.08 18.61 10.10
C GLN A 78 13.58 17.22 10.54
N THR A 79 12.70 16.36 10.96
CA THR A 79 12.98 15.02 11.50
C THR A 79 13.40 14.02 10.40
N VAL A 80 14.48 14.33 9.70
CA VAL A 80 15.02 13.46 8.65
C VAL A 80 15.74 12.27 9.28
N SER A 81 15.23 11.08 9.03
CA SER A 81 15.88 9.85 9.50
C SER A 81 17.12 9.49 8.67
N SER A 82 18.10 8.87 9.32
CA SER A 82 19.35 8.43 8.70
C SER A 82 19.77 7.07 9.25
N ARG A 83 20.28 6.20 8.37
CA ARG A 83 20.84 4.90 8.76
C ARG A 83 22.22 5.00 9.41
N GLU A 84 22.88 6.13 9.25
CA GLU A 84 24.26 6.29 9.70
C GLU A 84 24.33 6.87 11.11
N ILE A 85 23.54 7.88 11.40
CA ILE A 85 23.59 8.62 12.66
C ILE A 85 22.17 9.08 13.02
N TYR A 86 21.73 8.80 14.24
CA TYR A 86 20.56 9.44 14.84
C TYR A 86 20.96 10.80 15.40
N ASP A 87 20.31 11.88 14.94
CA ASP A 87 20.47 13.24 15.47
C ASP A 87 19.17 13.68 16.15
N ASP A 88 19.19 13.73 17.49
CA ASP A 88 18.03 14.09 18.31
C ASP A 88 17.57 15.54 18.15
N THR A 89 18.35 16.41 17.51
CA THR A 89 18.10 17.86 17.52
C THR A 89 16.70 18.24 17.02
N GLU A 90 16.27 17.74 15.87
CA GLU A 90 14.96 18.04 15.28
C GLU A 90 13.84 17.18 15.91
N PHE A 91 14.15 15.95 16.32
CA PHE A 91 13.22 15.09 17.04
C PHE A 91 12.85 15.67 18.41
N ALA A 92 13.81 16.21 19.15
CA ALA A 92 13.55 16.90 20.42
C ALA A 92 12.65 18.15 20.23
N LYS A 93 12.83 18.91 19.14
CA LYS A 93 11.91 20.01 18.82
C LYS A 93 10.51 19.52 18.55
N LEU A 94 10.36 18.42 17.81
CA LEU A 94 9.06 17.83 17.54
C LEU A 94 8.38 17.35 18.83
N ARG A 95 9.08 16.63 19.71
CA ARG A 95 8.54 16.23 21.02
C ARG A 95 8.06 17.42 21.85
N ALA A 96 8.82 18.51 21.83
CA ALA A 96 8.44 19.75 22.53
C ALA A 96 7.17 20.37 21.92
N ALA A 97 7.09 20.44 20.58
CA ALA A 97 5.92 20.96 19.85
C ALA A 97 4.67 20.09 20.13
N VAL A 98 4.79 18.78 20.05
CA VAL A 98 3.69 17.83 20.35
C VAL A 98 3.20 17.99 21.79
N LYS A 99 4.11 18.14 22.74
CA LYS A 99 3.74 18.39 24.14
C LYS A 99 3.02 19.72 24.34
N GLU A 100 3.42 20.77 23.61
CA GLU A 100 2.75 22.07 23.66
C GLU A 100 1.36 22.03 23.03
N LEU A 101 1.21 21.31 21.90
CA LEU A 101 -0.01 21.24 21.13
C LEU A 101 -1.10 20.36 21.75
N PHE A 102 -0.70 19.33 22.51
CA PHE A 102 -1.58 18.29 23.05
C PHE A 102 -1.37 18.06 24.55
N PRO A 103 -1.67 19.08 25.40
CA PRO A 103 -1.41 19.03 26.83
C PRO A 103 -2.29 18.03 27.57
N LEU A 104 -3.57 17.85 27.20
CA LEU A 104 -4.48 16.89 27.86
C LEU A 104 -4.04 15.45 27.60
N LEU A 105 -3.62 15.14 26.37
CA LEU A 105 -3.04 13.85 26.04
C LEU A 105 -1.84 13.55 26.94
N HIS A 106 -0.92 14.50 27.12
CA HIS A 106 0.27 14.32 27.93
C HIS A 106 -0.04 14.25 29.43
N GLU A 107 -1.14 14.82 29.88
CA GLU A 107 -1.62 14.70 31.27
C GLU A 107 -2.26 13.31 31.54
N ARG A 108 -2.99 12.76 30.55
CA ARG A 108 -3.84 11.59 30.73
C ARG A 108 -3.20 10.28 30.29
N ALA A 109 -2.25 10.32 29.34
CA ALA A 109 -1.64 9.12 28.78
C ALA A 109 -0.39 8.69 29.55
N GLU A 110 -0.18 7.38 29.66
CA GLU A 110 1.13 6.80 29.93
C GLU A 110 1.96 6.86 28.66
N ILE A 111 3.19 7.38 28.76
CA ILE A 111 4.08 7.51 27.61
C ILE A 111 5.29 6.59 27.81
N LYS A 112 5.58 5.77 26.79
CA LYS A 112 6.80 4.94 26.73
C LYS A 112 7.58 5.28 25.48
N TYR A 113 8.90 5.19 25.61
CA TYR A 113 9.83 5.39 24.51
C TYR A 113 10.53 4.07 24.20
N PHE A 114 10.74 3.79 22.93
CA PHE A 114 11.44 2.61 22.44
C PHE A 114 12.47 3.04 21.41
N SER A 115 13.56 2.26 21.25
CA SER A 115 14.68 2.65 20.44
C SER A 115 15.13 4.09 20.80
N GLU A 116 15.58 4.88 19.83
CA GLU A 116 16.01 6.26 20.05
C GLU A 116 14.83 7.20 20.32
N ASP A 117 13.74 7.11 19.52
CA ASP A 117 12.62 8.08 19.59
C ASP A 117 11.26 7.52 19.11
N CYS A 118 11.00 6.23 19.21
CA CYS A 118 9.66 5.71 18.98
C CYS A 118 8.78 5.96 20.23
N TRP A 119 7.61 6.58 20.03
CA TRP A 119 6.69 6.95 21.13
C TRP A 119 5.49 6.01 21.15
N VAL A 120 5.08 5.61 22.34
CA VAL A 120 3.81 4.92 22.54
C VAL A 120 3.07 5.58 23.70
N TYR A 121 1.94 6.18 23.38
CA TYR A 121 0.96 6.69 24.34
C TYR A 121 -0.05 5.59 24.66
N LYS A 122 -0.40 5.41 25.92
CA LYS A 122 -1.51 4.56 26.35
C LYS A 122 -2.51 5.39 27.14
N ILE A 123 -3.76 5.37 26.75
CA ILE A 123 -4.91 5.91 27.48
C ILE A 123 -5.75 4.72 27.93
N PRO A 124 -5.87 4.44 29.24
CA PRO A 124 -6.70 3.36 29.74
C PRO A 124 -8.15 3.53 29.33
N GLY A 125 -8.78 2.46 28.87
CA GLY A 125 -10.20 2.41 28.59
C GLY A 125 -11.00 1.80 29.73
N ARG A 126 -12.34 1.81 29.61
CA ARG A 126 -13.23 1.15 30.59
C ARG A 126 -13.03 -0.35 30.65
N ASP A 127 -12.64 -0.96 29.55
CA ASP A 127 -12.22 -2.37 29.45
C ASP A 127 -10.76 -2.42 29.00
N GLU A 128 -9.85 -2.53 29.96
CA GLU A 128 -8.41 -2.58 29.70
C GLU A 128 -7.93 -3.93 29.13
N SER A 129 -8.81 -4.93 29.04
CA SER A 129 -8.47 -6.20 28.37
C SER A 129 -8.55 -6.12 26.85
N ARG A 130 -9.14 -5.04 26.31
CA ARG A 130 -9.31 -4.77 24.90
C ARG A 130 -8.51 -3.55 24.51
N ASN A 131 -7.82 -3.62 23.39
CA ASN A 131 -6.95 -2.54 22.92
C ASN A 131 -7.16 -2.24 21.45
N ILE A 132 -7.03 -0.95 21.09
CA ILE A 132 -6.89 -0.48 19.71
C ILE A 132 -5.64 0.39 19.60
N LEU A 133 -5.08 0.45 18.40
CA LEU A 133 -3.84 1.17 18.13
C LEU A 133 -4.02 2.07 16.93
N LEU A 134 -3.63 3.34 17.07
CA LEU A 134 -3.38 4.26 15.96
C LEU A 134 -1.88 4.37 15.76
N MET A 135 -1.44 4.40 14.50
CA MET A 135 -0.03 4.40 14.14
C MET A 135 0.26 5.41 13.06
N SER A 136 1.39 6.04 13.17
CA SER A 136 1.98 6.91 12.15
C SER A 136 3.46 7.09 12.44
N HIS A 137 4.24 7.57 11.48
CA HIS A 137 5.62 7.92 11.74
C HIS A 137 5.81 9.44 11.78
N HIS A 138 6.87 9.89 12.41
CA HIS A 138 7.19 11.30 12.54
C HIS A 138 8.53 11.68 11.93
N ASP A 139 9.28 10.72 11.40
CA ASP A 139 10.40 11.00 10.53
C ASP A 139 9.95 11.33 9.11
N VAL A 140 10.84 11.82 8.30
CA VAL A 140 10.61 12.19 6.91
C VAL A 140 11.87 11.92 6.08
N VAL A 141 11.69 11.70 4.78
CA VAL A 141 12.83 11.70 3.85
C VAL A 141 13.39 13.11 3.66
N ALA A 142 14.65 13.22 3.26
CA ALA A 142 15.27 14.50 2.98
C ALA A 142 14.51 15.28 1.89
N ALA A 143 14.28 16.57 2.13
CA ALA A 143 13.65 17.48 1.17
C ALA A 143 14.66 17.97 0.11
N THR A 144 15.01 17.09 -0.81
CA THR A 144 15.92 17.39 -1.93
C THR A 144 15.19 17.98 -3.13
N GLY A 145 15.93 18.49 -4.12
CA GLY A 145 15.38 19.05 -5.35
C GLY A 145 15.04 20.54 -5.24
N ASP A 146 14.49 21.07 -6.33
CA ASP A 146 14.14 22.49 -6.49
C ASP A 146 12.67 22.69 -6.13
N TRP A 147 12.41 23.13 -4.92
CA TRP A 147 11.08 23.45 -4.41
C TRP A 147 10.67 24.86 -4.82
N THR A 148 9.41 25.05 -5.13
CA THR A 148 8.81 26.37 -5.39
C THR A 148 8.20 26.98 -4.14
N HIS A 149 7.93 26.15 -3.11
CA HIS A 149 7.46 26.52 -1.77
C HIS A 149 8.50 26.17 -0.70
N GLU A 150 8.28 26.66 0.52
CA GLU A 150 9.16 26.33 1.65
C GLU A 150 9.13 24.82 1.94
N LYS A 151 10.31 24.23 2.06
CA LYS A 151 10.48 22.78 2.23
C LYS A 151 9.87 22.23 3.52
N PHE A 152 9.77 23.06 4.54
CA PHE A 152 9.31 22.67 5.88
C PHE A 152 8.36 23.74 6.46
N GLY A 153 7.20 23.89 5.83
CA GLY A 153 6.07 24.62 6.36
C GLY A 153 5.85 26.02 5.80
N GLU A 154 4.96 26.11 4.84
CA GLU A 154 4.35 27.34 4.31
C GLU A 154 2.83 27.14 4.24
N ILE A 155 2.07 28.18 4.59
CA ILE A 155 0.63 28.22 4.33
C ILE A 155 0.39 29.25 3.25
N SER A 156 -0.08 28.80 2.09
CA SER A 156 -0.47 29.64 0.97
C SER A 156 -1.51 28.95 0.10
N ASP A 157 -2.36 29.71 -0.58
CA ASP A 157 -3.38 29.24 -1.52
C ASP A 157 -4.32 28.17 -0.93
N GLY A 158 -4.69 28.28 0.37
CA GLY A 158 -5.57 27.34 1.07
C GLY A 158 -4.92 25.98 1.35
N LYS A 159 -3.60 25.91 1.30
CA LYS A 159 -2.80 24.69 1.49
C LYS A 159 -1.70 24.89 2.53
N ILE A 160 -1.28 23.78 3.11
CA ILE A 160 -0.02 23.67 3.81
C ILE A 160 0.99 22.91 2.94
N TRP A 161 2.16 23.51 2.74
CA TRP A 161 3.27 22.99 1.96
C TRP A 161 4.40 22.56 2.88
N GLY A 162 5.06 21.47 2.54
CA GLY A 162 6.26 21.02 3.25
C GLY A 162 6.37 19.51 3.32
N ARG A 163 7.59 19.02 3.44
CA ARG A 163 7.92 17.61 3.61
C ARG A 163 7.23 17.07 4.87
N GLY A 164 6.53 15.93 4.73
CA GLY A 164 5.76 15.30 5.80
C GLY A 164 4.30 15.74 5.88
N THR A 165 3.82 16.60 4.95
CA THR A 165 2.41 17.00 4.92
C THR A 165 1.48 15.90 4.43
N VAL A 166 1.92 15.06 3.50
CA VAL A 166 1.19 13.87 3.07
C VAL A 166 1.71 12.65 3.82
N ASP A 167 3.02 12.54 3.98
CA ASP A 167 3.73 11.36 4.47
C ASP A 167 4.63 11.71 5.67
N THR A 168 4.14 11.56 6.95
CA THR A 168 2.74 11.33 7.36
C THR A 168 2.39 12.14 8.62
N LYS A 169 3.10 13.28 8.85
CA LYS A 169 2.86 14.13 10.05
C LYS A 169 1.42 14.64 10.16
N THR A 170 0.68 14.73 9.04
CA THR A 170 -0.75 15.09 9.09
C THR A 170 -1.57 13.99 9.74
N SER A 171 -1.28 12.71 9.48
CA SER A 171 -1.95 11.59 10.15
C SER A 171 -1.68 11.62 11.65
N LEU A 172 -0.40 11.76 12.05
CA LEU A 172 -0.03 11.91 13.46
C LEU A 172 -0.76 13.10 14.10
N PHE A 173 -0.75 14.26 13.45
CA PHE A 173 -1.44 15.44 13.96
C PHE A 173 -2.94 15.20 14.15
N ALA A 174 -3.59 14.52 13.19
CA ALA A 174 -5.01 14.24 13.24
C ALA A 174 -5.36 13.21 14.33
N GLU A 175 -4.54 12.18 14.52
CA GLU A 175 -4.65 11.22 15.62
C GLU A 175 -4.59 11.91 16.98
N LEU A 176 -3.54 12.70 17.19
CA LEU A 176 -3.33 13.41 18.45
C LEU A 176 -4.41 14.48 18.70
N SER A 177 -4.83 15.22 17.65
CA SER A 177 -5.91 16.22 17.75
C SER A 177 -7.25 15.58 18.10
N ALA A 178 -7.59 14.46 17.46
CA ALA A 178 -8.82 13.73 17.74
C ALA A 178 -8.90 13.31 19.21
N VAL A 179 -7.80 12.80 19.74
CA VAL A 179 -7.74 12.39 21.15
C VAL A 179 -7.76 13.60 22.08
N GLU A 180 -7.02 14.65 21.80
CA GLU A 180 -7.01 15.88 22.60
C GLU A 180 -8.40 16.49 22.70
N GLU A 181 -9.13 16.59 21.58
CA GLU A 181 -10.49 17.12 21.54
C GLU A 181 -11.48 16.24 22.29
N LEU A 182 -11.39 14.92 22.13
CA LEU A 182 -12.24 13.98 22.88
C LEU A 182 -11.96 14.04 24.38
N LEU A 183 -10.71 14.15 24.80
CA LEU A 183 -10.35 14.32 26.21
C LEU A 183 -10.87 15.64 26.79
N ALA A 184 -10.92 16.71 25.99
CA ALA A 184 -11.55 17.98 26.38
C ALA A 184 -13.09 17.88 26.54
N GLU A 185 -13.72 16.88 25.92
CA GLU A 185 -15.13 16.52 26.07
C GLU A 185 -15.37 15.52 27.23
N ASP A 186 -14.36 15.26 28.09
CA ASP A 186 -14.39 14.23 29.15
C ASP A 186 -14.67 12.80 28.62
N PHE A 187 -14.24 12.50 27.40
CA PHE A 187 -14.43 11.19 26.80
C PHE A 187 -13.58 10.13 27.47
N GLU A 188 -14.21 8.98 27.76
CA GLU A 188 -13.54 7.77 28.24
C GLU A 188 -13.62 6.68 27.14
N PRO A 189 -12.49 6.19 26.60
CA PRO A 189 -12.49 5.10 25.63
C PRO A 189 -13.17 3.84 26.14
N ALA A 190 -13.87 3.11 25.29
CA ALA A 190 -14.49 1.83 25.67
C ALA A 190 -13.43 0.73 25.88
N CYS A 191 -12.33 0.77 25.16
CA CYS A 191 -11.15 -0.09 25.27
C CYS A 191 -9.90 0.79 25.39
N SER A 192 -8.78 0.24 25.85
CA SER A 192 -7.54 1.01 25.93
C SER A 192 -7.10 1.47 24.54
N LEU A 193 -6.80 2.75 24.44
CA LEU A 193 -6.28 3.38 23.22
C LEU A 193 -4.77 3.48 23.32
N TYR A 194 -4.10 3.01 22.27
CA TYR A 194 -2.69 3.24 22.07
C TYR A 194 -2.47 4.12 20.84
N ILE A 195 -1.46 4.98 20.89
CA ILE A 195 -0.97 5.74 19.75
C ILE A 195 0.53 5.49 19.69
N ALA A 196 1.02 4.94 18.58
CA ALA A 196 2.43 4.67 18.38
C ALA A 196 2.97 5.50 17.21
N SER A 197 4.12 6.15 17.39
CA SER A 197 4.76 6.92 16.33
C SER A 197 6.23 6.53 16.18
N GLY A 198 6.59 6.05 14.98
CA GLY A 198 7.94 5.65 14.61
C GLY A 198 8.81 6.86 14.24
N HIS A 199 10.12 6.75 14.47
CA HIS A 199 11.11 7.80 14.14
C HIS A 199 12.01 7.42 12.97
N ASN A 200 11.86 6.23 12.40
CA ASN A 200 12.78 5.66 11.42
C ASN A 200 12.06 4.74 10.40
N GLU A 201 10.78 5.03 10.11
CA GLU A 201 9.99 4.30 9.12
C GLU A 201 10.60 4.41 7.73
N GLU A 202 10.95 5.62 7.31
CA GLU A 202 11.45 6.00 5.98
C GLU A 202 12.78 5.31 5.61
N ILE A 203 13.46 4.79 6.60
CA ILE A 203 14.69 4.01 6.43
C ILE A 203 14.50 2.52 6.76
N PHE A 204 13.25 2.05 6.95
CA PHE A 204 12.94 0.69 7.38
C PHE A 204 13.61 0.34 8.70
N GLY A 205 13.53 1.26 9.65
CA GLY A 205 14.13 1.10 10.99
C GLY A 205 13.33 0.16 11.89
N ASP A 206 13.78 0.06 13.13
CA ASP A 206 13.27 -0.90 14.11
C ASP A 206 12.46 -0.26 15.26
N GLY A 207 12.18 1.05 15.18
CA GLY A 207 11.53 1.78 16.28
C GLY A 207 10.21 1.13 16.71
N ILE A 208 9.27 0.96 15.78
CA ILE A 208 8.00 0.28 16.05
C ILE A 208 8.20 -1.21 16.35
N HIS A 209 9.18 -1.87 15.73
CA HIS A 209 9.48 -3.28 16.02
C HIS A 209 9.84 -3.50 17.48
N GLU A 210 10.61 -2.60 18.10
CA GLU A 210 10.92 -2.68 19.54
C GLU A 210 9.67 -2.48 20.41
N ALA A 211 8.76 -1.60 20.00
CA ALA A 211 7.46 -1.46 20.68
C ALA A 211 6.61 -2.73 20.56
N VAL A 212 6.56 -3.35 19.37
CA VAL A 212 5.83 -4.61 19.14
C VAL A 212 6.40 -5.75 19.98
N LYS A 213 7.72 -5.92 20.06
CA LYS A 213 8.36 -6.89 20.95
C LYS A 213 7.97 -6.68 22.42
N TYR A 214 7.82 -5.43 22.83
CA TYR A 214 7.31 -5.12 24.16
C TYR A 214 5.86 -5.57 24.32
N PHE A 215 4.98 -5.32 23.32
CA PHE A 215 3.59 -5.75 23.36
C PHE A 215 3.49 -7.27 23.47
N GLU A 216 4.21 -8.01 22.66
CA GLU A 216 4.28 -9.48 22.71
C GLU A 216 4.70 -9.97 24.10
N LYS A 217 5.78 -9.41 24.63
CA LYS A 217 6.30 -9.79 25.96
C LYS A 217 5.32 -9.50 27.08
N GLN A 218 4.48 -8.46 26.96
CA GLN A 218 3.46 -8.12 27.95
C GLN A 218 2.13 -8.85 27.70
N GLY A 219 1.98 -9.58 26.59
CA GLY A 219 0.71 -10.19 26.17
C GLY A 219 -0.34 -9.16 25.77
N ILE A 220 0.09 -8.00 25.26
CA ILE A 220 -0.81 -6.95 24.77
C ILE A 220 -1.16 -7.28 23.33
N GLU A 221 -2.43 -7.55 23.07
CA GLU A 221 -2.98 -7.78 21.74
C GLU A 221 -3.96 -6.67 21.37
N PHE A 222 -4.08 -6.38 20.09
CA PHE A 222 -4.95 -5.34 19.57
C PHE A 222 -6.06 -5.95 18.72
N GLU A 223 -7.28 -5.44 18.86
CA GLU A 223 -8.42 -5.82 17.99
C GLU A 223 -8.35 -5.11 16.63
N LEU A 224 -7.77 -3.92 16.61
CA LEU A 224 -7.62 -3.04 15.46
C LEU A 224 -6.34 -2.24 15.58
N ALA A 225 -5.57 -2.18 14.52
CA ALA A 225 -4.51 -1.20 14.32
C ALA A 225 -4.75 -0.44 13.01
N ILE A 226 -4.61 0.87 13.02
CA ILE A 226 -4.69 1.74 11.83
C ILE A 226 -3.38 2.48 11.73
N ASP A 227 -2.65 2.23 10.67
CA ASP A 227 -1.41 2.89 10.31
C ASP A 227 -1.63 3.83 9.13
N GLU A 228 -0.63 4.59 8.75
CA GLU A 228 -0.59 5.43 7.56
C GLU A 228 -0.70 4.58 6.26
N GLY A 229 -0.73 5.24 5.11
CA GLY A 229 -0.86 4.61 3.78
C GLY A 229 -2.32 4.50 3.31
N GLY A 230 -2.53 4.45 2.01
CA GLY A 230 -3.88 4.61 1.45
C GLY A 230 -4.36 6.06 1.46
N GLY A 231 -5.67 6.28 1.62
CA GLY A 231 -6.24 7.63 1.68
C GLY A 231 -7.55 7.80 0.93
N VAL A 232 -8.07 9.03 0.90
CA VAL A 232 -9.22 9.43 0.07
C VAL A 232 -8.67 10.06 -1.21
N ILE A 233 -8.54 9.26 -2.25
CA ILE A 233 -7.80 9.60 -3.46
C ILE A 233 -8.66 9.48 -4.72
N SER A 234 -8.12 9.93 -5.83
CA SER A 234 -8.73 9.64 -7.14
C SER A 234 -8.80 8.13 -7.37
N ALA A 235 -9.79 7.70 -8.15
CA ALA A 235 -9.97 6.27 -8.44
C ALA A 235 -8.70 5.63 -9.04
N PRO A 236 -8.38 4.39 -8.68
CA PRO A 236 -7.17 3.70 -9.13
C PRO A 236 -7.16 3.38 -10.62
N ILE A 237 -8.30 3.46 -11.28
CA ILE A 237 -8.47 3.25 -12.71
C ILE A 237 -9.43 4.27 -13.30
N ASP A 238 -9.16 4.72 -14.53
CA ASP A 238 -10.09 5.57 -15.28
C ASP A 238 -11.42 4.88 -15.51
N GLY A 239 -12.52 5.65 -15.42
CA GLY A 239 -13.88 5.14 -15.62
C GLY A 239 -14.63 4.83 -14.33
N ILE A 240 -14.12 5.32 -13.20
CA ILE A 240 -14.82 5.50 -11.93
C ILE A 240 -14.90 6.99 -11.68
N ASP A 241 -16.12 7.54 -11.62
CA ASP A 241 -16.36 8.99 -11.61
C ASP A 241 -16.44 9.59 -10.18
N CYS A 242 -16.00 8.86 -9.16
CA CYS A 242 -15.94 9.35 -7.76
C CYS A 242 -14.55 9.14 -7.16
N LYS A 243 -14.25 9.84 -6.07
CA LYS A 243 -13.10 9.51 -5.24
C LYS A 243 -13.26 8.13 -4.60
N CYS A 244 -12.16 7.57 -4.16
CA CYS A 244 -12.13 6.28 -3.48
C CYS A 244 -11.42 6.41 -2.14
N THR A 245 -12.07 5.94 -1.09
CA THR A 245 -11.46 5.72 0.21
C THR A 245 -10.79 4.35 0.18
N MET A 246 -9.49 4.37 -0.01
CA MET A 246 -8.65 3.19 -0.21
C MET A 246 -8.03 2.77 1.12
N ILE A 247 -8.53 1.67 1.69
CA ILE A 247 -8.07 1.12 2.98
C ILE A 247 -7.25 -0.14 2.68
N ALA A 248 -5.91 -0.07 2.87
CA ALA A 248 -5.09 -1.24 2.61
C ALA A 248 -5.25 -2.28 3.72
N VAL A 249 -5.58 -3.49 3.30
CA VAL A 249 -5.74 -4.67 4.16
C VAL A 249 -4.52 -5.58 4.12
N HIS A 250 -3.59 -5.26 3.26
CA HIS A 250 -2.35 -5.99 3.06
C HIS A 250 -1.31 -5.06 2.44
N GLU A 251 -0.05 -5.32 2.71
CA GLU A 251 1.08 -4.72 2.00
C GLU A 251 1.99 -5.82 1.47
N LYS A 252 2.77 -5.51 0.45
CA LYS A 252 3.71 -6.48 -0.12
C LYS A 252 4.85 -6.74 0.86
N GLY A 253 5.10 -8.01 1.11
CA GLY A 253 6.34 -8.43 1.75
C GLY A 253 7.56 -7.99 0.95
N TYR A 254 8.69 -7.92 1.59
CA TYR A 254 9.94 -7.67 0.91
C TYR A 254 10.99 -8.76 1.20
N HIS A 255 11.86 -8.96 0.22
CA HIS A 255 13.03 -9.83 0.35
C HIS A 255 14.22 -9.15 -0.30
N ARG A 256 15.27 -8.94 0.48
CA ARG A 256 16.49 -8.29 0.04
C ARG A 256 17.54 -9.32 -0.34
N ILE A 257 18.16 -9.15 -1.49
CA ILE A 257 19.27 -9.97 -1.92
C ILE A 257 20.48 -9.12 -2.29
N ASN A 258 21.68 -9.63 -1.99
CA ASN A 258 22.92 -9.09 -2.50
C ASN A 258 23.55 -10.14 -3.41
N VAL A 259 23.99 -9.72 -4.59
CA VAL A 259 24.73 -10.56 -5.53
C VAL A 259 26.14 -10.07 -5.65
N ARG A 260 27.10 -11.00 -5.75
CA ARG A 260 28.52 -10.69 -5.81
C ARG A 260 29.21 -11.54 -6.86
N ALA A 261 30.08 -10.93 -7.64
CA ALA A 261 31.03 -11.59 -8.55
C ALA A 261 32.43 -11.19 -8.18
N VAL A 262 33.33 -12.16 -8.12
CA VAL A 262 34.76 -11.94 -7.96
C VAL A 262 35.45 -12.36 -9.25
N GLN A 263 36.55 -11.68 -9.61
CA GLN A 263 37.37 -12.04 -10.75
C GLN A 263 37.93 -13.46 -10.55
N GLY A 264 37.83 -14.28 -11.59
CA GLY A 264 38.42 -15.61 -11.59
C GLY A 264 39.88 -15.60 -11.95
N ASP A 265 40.46 -16.81 -12.15
CA ASP A 265 41.87 -17.01 -12.44
C ASP A 265 42.35 -16.46 -13.80
N SER A 266 41.41 -16.08 -14.68
CA SER A 266 41.67 -15.60 -16.06
C SER A 266 42.22 -14.16 -16.15
N GLU A 267 42.47 -13.48 -15.02
CA GLU A 267 42.98 -12.09 -14.96
C GLU A 267 42.09 -11.07 -15.71
N GLY A 268 40.82 -11.42 -16.03
CA GLY A 268 39.87 -10.51 -16.72
C GLY A 268 40.19 -10.28 -18.19
N LEU A 269 40.99 -11.13 -18.82
CA LEU A 269 41.38 -11.02 -20.24
C LEU A 269 40.20 -11.24 -21.21
N THR A 270 39.09 -11.85 -20.73
CA THR A 270 37.88 -12.05 -21.53
C THR A 270 36.69 -11.31 -20.91
N LEU A 271 35.82 -10.77 -21.76
CA LEU A 271 34.59 -10.08 -21.31
C LEU A 271 33.69 -10.99 -20.50
N SER A 272 33.72 -12.30 -20.71
CA SER A 272 32.89 -13.28 -20.00
C SER A 272 33.28 -13.43 -18.52
N ASP A 273 34.54 -13.20 -18.18
CA ASP A 273 35.06 -13.43 -16.83
C ASP A 273 35.10 -12.16 -15.97
N ASN A 274 34.81 -11.00 -16.58
CA ASN A 274 34.80 -9.73 -15.86
C ASN A 274 33.60 -9.65 -14.91
N PRO A 275 33.83 -9.36 -13.60
CA PRO A 275 32.74 -9.28 -12.61
C PRO A 275 31.64 -8.31 -12.98
N VAL A 276 31.98 -7.12 -13.49
CA VAL A 276 31.02 -6.11 -13.91
C VAL A 276 30.12 -6.62 -15.04
N THR A 277 30.74 -7.29 -16.05
CA THR A 277 29.96 -7.86 -17.17
C THR A 277 29.04 -8.98 -16.71
N ARG A 278 29.46 -9.82 -15.77
CA ARG A 278 28.67 -10.93 -15.24
C ARG A 278 27.45 -10.39 -14.46
N VAL A 279 27.67 -9.43 -13.55
CA VAL A 279 26.59 -8.80 -12.76
C VAL A 279 25.63 -8.01 -13.67
N SER A 280 26.14 -7.25 -14.65
CA SER A 280 25.28 -6.50 -15.58
C SER A 280 24.39 -7.41 -16.44
N LYS A 281 24.93 -8.53 -16.94
CA LYS A 281 24.13 -9.53 -17.69
C LYS A 281 23.08 -10.18 -16.80
N PHE A 282 23.43 -10.52 -15.58
CA PHE A 282 22.50 -11.06 -14.60
C PHE A 282 21.34 -10.09 -14.34
N ILE A 283 21.63 -8.81 -14.05
CA ILE A 283 20.61 -7.78 -13.84
C ILE A 283 19.67 -7.68 -15.05
N ALA A 284 20.23 -7.65 -16.25
CA ALA A 284 19.45 -7.57 -17.49
C ALA A 284 18.54 -8.79 -17.68
N GLU A 285 19.01 -10.01 -17.39
CA GLU A 285 18.19 -11.22 -17.49
C GLU A 285 17.14 -11.31 -16.38
N VAL A 286 17.44 -10.92 -15.14
CA VAL A 286 16.47 -10.85 -14.05
C VAL A 286 15.37 -9.83 -14.38
N SER A 287 15.73 -8.68 -14.93
CA SER A 287 14.76 -7.66 -15.36
C SER A 287 13.83 -8.14 -16.49
N ALA A 288 14.29 -9.10 -17.29
CA ALA A 288 13.48 -9.74 -18.34
C ALA A 288 12.77 -11.02 -17.87
N LEU A 289 13.03 -11.47 -16.64
CA LEU A 289 12.47 -12.70 -16.09
C LEU A 289 10.96 -12.56 -15.88
N LYS A 290 10.23 -13.59 -16.23
CA LYS A 290 8.80 -13.66 -15.89
C LYS A 290 8.66 -14.13 -14.44
N LEU A 291 8.63 -13.17 -13.55
CA LEU A 291 8.25 -13.40 -12.15
C LEU A 291 6.75 -13.69 -12.06
N THR A 292 6.33 -14.20 -10.92
CA THR A 292 4.94 -14.59 -10.69
C THR A 292 4.02 -13.37 -10.77
N ILE A 293 2.98 -13.47 -11.61
CA ILE A 293 1.91 -12.48 -11.73
C ILE A 293 0.59 -13.21 -11.58
N LYS A 294 -0.20 -12.80 -10.59
CA LYS A 294 -1.54 -13.32 -10.31
C LYS A 294 -2.44 -12.19 -9.83
N MET A 295 -3.74 -12.44 -9.76
CA MET A 295 -4.67 -11.50 -9.12
C MET A 295 -4.92 -11.95 -7.67
N PRO A 296 -4.39 -11.27 -6.67
CA PRO A 296 -4.62 -11.61 -5.27
C PRO A 296 -6.09 -11.48 -4.88
N ALA A 297 -6.51 -12.17 -3.81
CA ALA A 297 -7.87 -12.07 -3.31
C ALA A 297 -8.25 -10.62 -2.95
N GLN A 298 -7.37 -9.89 -2.31
CA GLN A 298 -7.55 -8.50 -1.90
C GLN A 298 -7.74 -7.56 -3.09
N VAL A 299 -7.04 -7.79 -4.20
CA VAL A 299 -7.22 -7.01 -5.44
C VAL A 299 -8.58 -7.35 -6.09
N ARG A 300 -9.03 -8.60 -6.03
CA ARG A 300 -10.40 -8.96 -6.47
C ARG A 300 -11.46 -8.29 -5.60
N GLU A 301 -11.25 -8.24 -4.30
CA GLU A 301 -12.14 -7.56 -3.36
C GLU A 301 -12.19 -6.06 -3.64
N MET A 302 -11.06 -5.41 -3.91
CA MET A 302 -10.98 -4.02 -4.35
C MET A 302 -11.87 -3.79 -5.58
N PHE A 303 -11.67 -4.55 -6.65
CA PHE A 303 -12.48 -4.40 -7.85
C PHE A 303 -13.95 -4.73 -7.61
N THR A 304 -14.26 -5.68 -6.73
CA THR A 304 -15.64 -6.03 -6.36
C THR A 304 -16.32 -4.89 -5.61
N ALA A 305 -15.62 -4.22 -4.71
CA ALA A 305 -16.13 -3.06 -3.96
C ALA A 305 -16.36 -1.84 -4.89
N LEU A 306 -15.44 -1.60 -5.82
CA LEU A 306 -15.52 -0.48 -6.77
C LEU A 306 -16.42 -0.76 -7.97
N LEU A 307 -16.78 -2.03 -8.22
CA LEU A 307 -17.56 -2.46 -9.37
C LEU A 307 -18.86 -1.66 -9.62
N PRO A 308 -19.67 -1.32 -8.59
CA PRO A 308 -20.89 -0.57 -8.78
C PRO A 308 -20.68 0.84 -9.37
N TYR A 309 -19.51 1.44 -9.11
CA TYR A 309 -19.15 2.80 -9.50
C TYR A 309 -18.43 2.87 -10.85
N MET A 310 -18.06 1.73 -11.43
CA MET A 310 -17.41 1.65 -12.74
C MET A 310 -18.37 2.02 -13.87
N ASN A 311 -17.85 2.63 -14.93
CA ASN A 311 -18.58 2.77 -16.19
C ASN A 311 -18.92 1.40 -16.79
N PHE A 312 -19.84 1.36 -17.77
CA PHE A 312 -20.36 0.10 -18.28
C PHE A 312 -19.28 -0.83 -18.88
N PRO A 313 -18.30 -0.37 -19.68
CA PRO A 313 -17.26 -1.24 -20.23
C PRO A 313 -16.41 -1.92 -19.14
N LEU A 314 -15.96 -1.17 -18.16
CA LEU A 314 -15.20 -1.72 -17.03
C LEU A 314 -16.04 -2.68 -16.20
N ARG A 315 -17.27 -2.30 -15.89
CA ARG A 315 -18.20 -3.13 -15.14
C ARG A 315 -18.49 -4.45 -15.85
N LEU A 316 -18.58 -4.45 -17.19
CA LEU A 316 -18.73 -5.67 -17.98
C LEU A 316 -17.53 -6.60 -17.79
N ILE A 317 -16.33 -6.09 -17.76
CA ILE A 317 -15.10 -6.87 -17.60
C ILE A 317 -14.98 -7.34 -16.13
N PHE A 318 -15.03 -6.43 -15.17
CA PHE A 318 -14.77 -6.75 -13.76
C PHE A 318 -15.89 -7.51 -13.06
N ALA A 319 -17.16 -7.39 -13.50
CA ALA A 319 -18.24 -8.27 -13.03
C ALA A 319 -18.07 -9.71 -13.50
N ASN A 320 -17.23 -9.93 -14.49
CA ASN A 320 -16.99 -11.23 -15.11
C ASN A 320 -15.52 -11.67 -15.01
N LEU A 321 -14.86 -11.39 -13.89
CA LEU A 321 -13.46 -11.79 -13.62
C LEU A 321 -13.23 -13.29 -13.89
N TRP A 322 -14.23 -14.15 -13.57
CA TRP A 322 -14.16 -15.59 -13.87
C TRP A 322 -13.79 -15.92 -15.33
N CYS A 323 -14.09 -15.00 -16.26
CA CYS A 323 -13.81 -15.13 -17.69
C CYS A 323 -12.62 -14.28 -18.12
N PHE A 324 -12.52 -13.03 -17.62
CA PHE A 324 -11.57 -12.04 -18.10
C PHE A 324 -10.26 -11.97 -17.30
N GLU A 325 -10.19 -12.60 -16.12
CA GLU A 325 -9.01 -12.52 -15.25
C GLU A 325 -7.71 -12.93 -15.94
N PRO A 326 -7.63 -14.04 -16.72
CA PRO A 326 -6.38 -14.39 -17.40
C PRO A 326 -5.92 -13.35 -18.43
N LEU A 327 -6.87 -12.61 -19.01
CA LEU A 327 -6.57 -11.51 -19.93
C LEU A 327 -6.11 -10.27 -19.16
N LEU A 328 -6.77 -9.92 -18.05
CA LEU A 328 -6.41 -8.81 -17.20
C LEU A 328 -5.01 -8.97 -16.61
N ILE A 329 -4.69 -10.14 -16.06
CA ILE A 329 -3.34 -10.46 -15.55
C ILE A 329 -2.25 -10.20 -16.61
N LYS A 330 -2.56 -10.43 -17.87
CA LYS A 330 -1.63 -10.23 -18.98
C LYS A 330 -1.50 -8.78 -19.44
N LEU A 331 -2.60 -8.02 -19.36
CA LEU A 331 -2.70 -6.67 -19.95
C LEU A 331 -2.41 -5.57 -18.91
N MET A 332 -2.96 -5.66 -17.71
CA MET A 332 -2.84 -4.62 -16.67
C MET A 332 -1.38 -4.23 -16.38
N PRO A 333 -0.44 -5.17 -16.22
CA PRO A 333 0.97 -4.81 -15.97
C PRO A 333 1.65 -4.03 -17.11
N LYS A 334 1.06 -4.07 -18.30
CA LYS A 334 1.59 -3.35 -19.48
C LYS A 334 1.01 -1.95 -19.63
N ILE A 335 -0.12 -1.69 -19.00
CA ILE A 335 -0.86 -0.44 -19.09
C ILE A 335 -0.42 0.51 -17.98
N ASN A 336 -0.21 -0.03 -16.77
CA ASN A 336 0.05 0.76 -15.58
C ASN A 336 1.06 0.05 -14.66
N SER A 337 2.11 0.76 -14.27
CA SER A 337 3.15 0.24 -13.35
C SER A 337 2.61 -0.05 -11.95
N GLN A 338 1.65 0.72 -11.45
CA GLN A 338 1.00 0.46 -10.16
C GLN A 338 0.18 -0.83 -10.21
N ALA A 339 -0.56 -1.06 -11.29
CA ALA A 339 -1.27 -2.33 -11.50
C ALA A 339 -0.29 -3.52 -11.57
N ALA A 340 0.87 -3.34 -12.22
CA ALA A 340 1.93 -4.36 -12.21
C ALA A 340 2.42 -4.65 -10.80
N ALA A 341 2.63 -3.61 -9.99
CA ALA A 341 3.07 -3.75 -8.61
C ALA A 341 2.03 -4.48 -7.73
N MET A 342 0.73 -4.25 -7.93
CA MET A 342 -0.34 -4.91 -7.17
C MET A 342 -0.57 -6.37 -7.57
N LEU A 343 -0.18 -6.80 -8.77
CA LEU A 343 -0.52 -8.12 -9.31
C LEU A 343 0.60 -9.16 -9.19
N GLY A 344 1.80 -8.81 -8.79
CA GLY A 344 2.85 -9.80 -8.82
C GLY A 344 4.13 -9.45 -8.09
N THR A 345 5.06 -10.38 -8.15
CA THR A 345 6.43 -10.19 -7.65
C THR A 345 7.17 -9.18 -8.53
N THR A 346 7.87 -8.26 -7.88
CA THR A 346 8.76 -7.30 -8.54
C THR A 346 10.16 -7.42 -7.97
N CYS A 347 11.18 -7.27 -8.80
CA CYS A 347 12.59 -7.28 -8.38
C CYS A 347 13.26 -6.01 -8.94
N VAL A 348 13.73 -5.16 -8.04
CA VAL A 348 14.34 -3.88 -8.39
C VAL A 348 15.75 -3.82 -7.82
N PHE A 349 16.74 -3.60 -8.68
CA PHE A 349 18.12 -3.38 -8.27
C PHE A 349 18.30 -1.91 -7.87
N GLY A 350 18.68 -1.70 -6.61
CA GLY A 350 18.87 -0.36 -6.04
C GLY A 350 20.31 0.14 -6.12
N SER A 351 21.30 -0.76 -6.19
CA SER A 351 22.72 -0.39 -6.30
C SER A 351 23.51 -1.39 -7.10
N ILE A 352 24.57 -0.88 -7.72
CA ILE A 352 25.65 -1.67 -8.30
C ILE A 352 26.97 -1.00 -7.95
N GLU A 353 27.88 -1.76 -7.39
CA GLU A 353 29.20 -1.29 -6.97
C GLU A 353 30.29 -2.15 -7.56
N SER A 354 31.36 -1.52 -8.01
CA SER A 354 32.56 -2.23 -8.49
C SER A 354 33.78 -1.77 -7.70
N LYS A 355 34.49 -2.73 -7.11
CA LYS A 355 35.72 -2.46 -6.35
C LYS A 355 36.91 -3.03 -7.10
N LYS A 356 37.94 -2.16 -7.26
CA LYS A 356 39.23 -2.54 -7.82
C LYS A 356 40.06 -3.11 -6.71
N GLY A 357 40.43 -4.38 -6.82
CA GLY A 357 41.32 -5.04 -5.86
C GLY A 357 42.76 -4.61 -5.97
N LYS A 358 43.64 -5.14 -5.10
CA LYS A 358 45.08 -4.92 -5.16
C LYS A 358 45.69 -5.54 -6.39
N THR A 359 45.13 -6.63 -6.87
CA THR A 359 45.49 -7.29 -8.13
C THR A 359 44.24 -7.41 -9.01
N PRO A 360 44.38 -7.65 -10.34
CA PRO A 360 43.23 -7.89 -11.20
C PRO A 360 42.33 -9.05 -10.72
N ARG A 361 42.89 -10.04 -10.04
CA ARG A 361 42.12 -11.19 -9.48
C ARG A 361 41.24 -10.83 -8.33
N ASP A 362 41.52 -9.73 -7.63
CA ASP A 362 40.77 -9.26 -6.49
C ASP A 362 39.63 -8.27 -6.89
N ASN A 363 39.48 -8.03 -8.20
CA ASN A 363 38.37 -7.17 -8.65
C ASN A 363 37.04 -7.84 -8.37
N GLU A 364 36.11 -7.06 -7.85
CA GLU A 364 34.76 -7.53 -7.56
C GLU A 364 33.68 -6.56 -8.06
N CYS A 365 32.49 -7.08 -8.28
CA CYS A 365 31.28 -6.29 -8.52
C CYS A 365 30.14 -6.89 -7.71
N SER A 366 29.40 -6.04 -7.05
CA SER A 366 28.22 -6.41 -6.29
C SER A 366 27.01 -5.57 -6.71
N ALA A 367 25.82 -6.11 -6.50
CA ALA A 367 24.58 -5.38 -6.66
C ALA A 367 23.60 -5.83 -5.59
N SER A 368 22.74 -4.92 -5.14
CA SER A 368 21.65 -5.23 -4.23
C SER A 368 20.30 -5.07 -4.92
N ALA A 369 19.36 -5.96 -4.63
CA ALA A 369 18.00 -5.90 -5.13
C ALA A 369 16.99 -6.07 -4.00
N LEU A 370 15.88 -5.36 -4.15
CA LEU A 370 14.68 -5.52 -3.35
C LEU A 370 13.63 -6.26 -4.18
N ILE A 371 13.16 -7.37 -3.65
CA ILE A 371 12.08 -8.17 -4.21
C ILE A 371 10.85 -7.87 -3.37
N ARG A 372 9.77 -7.41 -4.02
CA ARG A 372 8.47 -7.22 -3.40
C ARG A 372 7.54 -8.32 -3.88
N TYR A 373 6.86 -9.00 -2.96
CA TYR A 373 6.01 -10.15 -3.27
C TYR A 373 4.71 -10.09 -2.46
N ILE A 374 3.71 -10.88 -2.84
CA ILE A 374 2.40 -10.91 -2.20
C ILE A 374 2.27 -12.13 -1.29
N ASP A 375 2.71 -13.29 -1.76
CA ASP A 375 2.69 -14.53 -1.01
C ASP A 375 4.08 -15.16 -0.95
N GLU A 376 4.43 -15.77 0.18
CA GLU A 376 5.74 -16.43 0.37
C GLU A 376 5.99 -17.57 -0.62
N GLU A 377 4.92 -18.31 -1.01
CA GLU A 377 5.04 -19.37 -2.02
C GLU A 377 5.51 -18.84 -3.37
N ASP A 378 5.05 -17.65 -3.77
CA ASP A 378 5.48 -16.98 -5.00
C ASP A 378 6.95 -16.57 -4.90
N LEU A 379 7.37 -16.03 -3.74
CA LEU A 379 8.77 -15.68 -3.51
C LEU A 379 9.69 -16.89 -3.68
N VAL A 380 9.35 -18.03 -3.07
CA VAL A 380 10.16 -19.27 -3.17
C VAL A 380 10.41 -19.64 -4.63
N GLY A 381 9.32 -19.71 -5.43
CA GLY A 381 9.43 -20.07 -6.84
C GLY A 381 10.19 -19.05 -7.70
N ASP A 382 10.04 -17.76 -7.40
CA ASP A 382 10.75 -16.69 -8.11
C ASP A 382 12.22 -16.62 -7.70
N MET A 383 12.54 -16.85 -6.43
CA MET A 383 13.92 -16.97 -5.95
C MET A 383 14.67 -18.13 -6.56
N GLU A 384 14.02 -19.29 -6.81
CA GLU A 384 14.64 -20.40 -7.53
C GLU A 384 15.11 -19.97 -8.93
N LYS A 385 14.25 -19.26 -9.69
CA LYS A 385 14.61 -18.74 -11.02
C LYS A 385 15.79 -17.76 -10.97
N ILE A 386 15.79 -16.86 -9.95
CA ILE A 386 16.87 -15.89 -9.75
C ILE A 386 18.19 -16.61 -9.38
N ARG A 387 18.12 -17.61 -8.49
CA ARG A 387 19.31 -18.40 -8.10
C ARG A 387 19.88 -19.22 -9.27
N GLU A 388 19.03 -19.75 -10.16
CA GLU A 388 19.49 -20.42 -11.39
C GLU A 388 20.26 -19.47 -12.32
N LEU A 389 19.76 -18.23 -12.50
CA LEU A 389 20.48 -17.22 -13.26
C LEU A 389 21.80 -16.82 -12.59
N ALA A 390 21.83 -16.69 -11.27
CA ALA A 390 23.06 -16.40 -10.54
C ALA A 390 24.11 -17.50 -10.75
N LYS A 391 23.71 -18.77 -10.71
CA LYS A 391 24.58 -19.92 -11.05
C LYS A 391 25.13 -19.84 -12.48
N LYS A 392 24.26 -19.47 -13.45
CA LYS A 392 24.68 -19.30 -14.87
C LYS A 392 25.81 -18.29 -15.03
N TYR A 393 25.79 -17.21 -14.24
CA TYR A 393 26.79 -16.15 -14.27
C TYR A 393 27.89 -16.30 -13.20
N ALA A 394 27.91 -17.43 -12.49
CA ALA A 394 28.82 -17.71 -11.39
C ALA A 394 28.84 -16.57 -10.35
N LEU A 395 27.64 -16.14 -9.92
CA LEU A 395 27.47 -15.14 -8.88
C LEU A 395 27.13 -15.82 -7.55
N GLU A 396 27.61 -15.23 -6.49
CA GLU A 396 27.22 -15.55 -5.12
C GLU A 396 25.99 -14.70 -4.77
N ILE A 397 24.95 -15.32 -4.20
CA ILE A 397 23.78 -14.61 -3.62
C ILE A 397 23.89 -14.73 -2.11
N THR A 398 23.73 -13.61 -1.42
CA THR A 398 23.56 -13.55 0.03
C THR A 398 22.24 -12.85 0.36
N GLU A 399 21.58 -13.35 1.38
CA GLU A 399 20.31 -12.87 1.88
C GLU A 399 20.55 -12.33 3.30
N PRO A 400 20.46 -11.00 3.54
CA PRO A 400 20.64 -10.44 4.87
C PRO A 400 19.59 -11.00 5.85
N ALA A 401 19.96 -11.18 7.10
CA ALA A 401 19.08 -11.77 8.11
C ALA A 401 17.84 -10.88 8.41
N ASP A 402 17.97 -9.57 8.26
CA ASP A 402 16.92 -8.55 8.36
C ASP A 402 16.26 -8.23 7.01
N GLY A 403 16.55 -9.02 6.00
CA GLY A 403 16.17 -8.77 4.60
C GLY A 403 14.85 -9.42 4.18
N HIS A 404 14.08 -10.01 5.09
CA HIS A 404 12.84 -10.72 4.73
C HIS A 404 11.74 -10.41 5.72
N GLU A 405 10.58 -9.97 5.20
CA GLU A 405 9.37 -9.76 5.97
C GLU A 405 8.14 -10.10 5.16
N PHE A 406 7.20 -10.76 5.81
CA PHE A 406 5.88 -11.09 5.29
C PHE A 406 4.80 -10.75 6.31
N HIS A 407 3.69 -10.19 5.84
CA HIS A 407 2.57 -9.75 6.68
C HIS A 407 1.32 -10.51 6.28
N ARG A 408 0.55 -10.91 7.28
CA ARG A 408 -0.76 -11.53 7.03
C ARG A 408 -1.76 -10.44 6.64
N PRO A 409 -2.55 -10.65 5.57
CA PRO A 409 -3.62 -9.72 5.22
C PRO A 409 -4.69 -9.68 6.32
N ALA A 410 -5.22 -8.50 6.60
CA ALA A 410 -6.39 -8.35 7.45
C ALA A 410 -7.63 -9.00 6.78
N ASP A 411 -8.46 -9.66 7.60
CA ASP A 411 -9.71 -10.24 7.13
C ASP A 411 -10.76 -9.15 6.87
N THR A 412 -11.12 -8.95 5.61
CA THR A 412 -12.18 -8.01 5.20
C THR A 412 -13.58 -8.42 5.66
N GLY A 413 -13.75 -9.66 6.10
CA GLY A 413 -14.95 -10.17 6.78
C GLY A 413 -15.03 -9.79 8.26
N SER A 414 -13.93 -9.34 8.87
CA SER A 414 -13.84 -9.04 10.30
C SER A 414 -14.77 -7.88 10.71
N ARG A 415 -15.14 -7.88 12.00
CA ARG A 415 -15.90 -6.78 12.60
C ARG A 415 -15.12 -5.47 12.54
N ALA A 416 -13.82 -5.50 12.87
CA ALA A 416 -12.97 -4.32 12.91
C ALA A 416 -12.84 -3.66 11.54
N PHE A 417 -12.59 -4.42 10.47
CA PHE A 417 -12.54 -3.87 9.11
C PHE A 417 -13.87 -3.24 8.69
N LYS A 418 -15.01 -3.94 8.91
CA LYS A 418 -16.34 -3.42 8.58
C LYS A 418 -16.67 -2.15 9.35
N TYR A 419 -16.21 -2.10 10.60
CA TYR A 419 -16.36 -0.90 11.44
C TYR A 419 -15.62 0.30 10.85
N VAL A 420 -14.34 0.15 10.51
CA VAL A 420 -13.53 1.21 9.88
C VAL A 420 -14.14 1.64 8.53
N CYS A 421 -14.62 0.68 7.72
CA CYS A 421 -15.34 1.01 6.48
C CYS A 421 -16.62 1.81 6.71
N ARG A 422 -17.34 1.59 7.84
CA ARG A 422 -18.50 2.39 8.21
C ARG A 422 -18.06 3.82 8.55
N CYS A 423 -17.13 3.98 9.48
CA CYS A 423 -16.59 5.30 9.84
C CYS A 423 -16.09 6.08 8.60
N ALA A 424 -15.41 5.37 7.69
CA ALA A 424 -14.95 5.97 6.44
C ALA A 424 -16.09 6.45 5.52
N ARG A 425 -17.22 5.71 5.43
CA ARG A 425 -18.41 6.16 4.69
C ARG A 425 -19.09 7.34 5.35
N ASP A 426 -19.16 7.32 6.68
CA ASP A 426 -19.82 8.38 7.45
C ASP A 426 -19.06 9.70 7.30
N VAL A 427 -17.72 9.66 7.32
CA VAL A 427 -16.86 10.84 7.20
C VAL A 427 -16.60 11.25 5.76
N PHE A 428 -16.46 10.30 4.84
CA PHE A 428 -16.17 10.56 3.43
C PHE A 428 -17.27 10.04 2.49
N PRO A 429 -18.54 10.49 2.64
CA PRO A 429 -19.66 10.00 1.83
C PRO A 429 -19.52 10.31 0.33
N HIS A 430 -18.62 11.19 -0.05
CA HIS A 430 -18.29 11.53 -1.43
C HIS A 430 -17.31 10.56 -2.10
N ALA A 431 -16.89 9.51 -1.40
CA ALA A 431 -15.92 8.53 -1.89
C ALA A 431 -16.42 7.09 -1.73
N ALA A 432 -16.13 6.24 -2.70
CA ALA A 432 -16.39 4.81 -2.63
C ALA A 432 -15.34 4.11 -1.77
N VAL A 433 -15.77 3.32 -0.77
CA VAL A 433 -14.84 2.61 0.12
C VAL A 433 -14.42 1.27 -0.48
N ALA A 434 -13.12 1.02 -0.56
CA ALA A 434 -12.58 -0.23 -1.06
C ALA A 434 -11.32 -0.70 -0.31
N PRO A 435 -11.18 -2.02 -0.06
CA PRO A 435 -9.91 -2.59 0.38
C PRO A 435 -8.91 -2.58 -0.78
N PHE A 436 -7.61 -2.56 -0.47
CA PHE A 436 -6.58 -2.75 -1.49
C PHE A 436 -5.29 -3.35 -0.93
N VAL A 437 -4.31 -3.60 -1.80
CA VAL A 437 -2.96 -4.02 -1.44
C VAL A 437 -2.01 -2.85 -1.64
N LEU A 438 -1.34 -2.43 -0.58
CA LEU A 438 -0.32 -1.41 -0.64
C LEU A 438 0.95 -2.00 -1.26
N ALA A 439 1.49 -1.35 -2.28
CA ALA A 439 2.72 -1.79 -2.95
C ALA A 439 3.99 -1.37 -2.20
N ALA A 440 3.88 -0.36 -1.33
CA ALA A 440 4.92 0.10 -0.41
C ALA A 440 4.91 -0.73 0.89
N GLY A 441 5.79 -0.44 1.82
CA GLY A 441 5.77 -0.96 3.18
C GLY A 441 5.52 0.17 4.16
N THR A 442 4.99 -0.15 5.34
CA THR A 442 4.75 0.77 6.46
C THR A 442 5.17 0.11 7.76
N ASP A 443 5.16 0.83 8.88
CA ASP A 443 5.45 0.24 10.19
C ASP A 443 4.42 -0.81 10.64
N ALA A 444 3.22 -0.82 10.03
CA ALA A 444 2.21 -1.87 10.21
C ALA A 444 2.70 -3.28 9.88
N ARG A 445 3.81 -3.41 9.15
CA ARG A 445 4.48 -4.70 8.87
C ARG A 445 4.80 -5.51 10.12
N TRP A 446 5.07 -4.86 11.23
CA TRP A 446 5.43 -5.52 12.48
C TRP A 446 4.24 -6.01 13.29
N MET A 447 3.01 -5.60 12.95
CA MET A 447 1.83 -5.81 13.78
C MET A 447 1.19 -7.20 13.65
N SER A 448 1.60 -8.03 12.69
CA SER A 448 0.90 -9.30 12.34
C SER A 448 0.74 -10.28 13.50
N ASP A 449 1.63 -10.26 14.49
CA ASP A 449 1.61 -11.21 15.60
C ASP A 449 0.82 -10.71 16.81
N VAL A 450 0.57 -9.39 16.88
CA VAL A 450 -0.15 -8.74 17.98
C VAL A 450 -1.50 -8.15 17.58
N CYS A 451 -1.81 -8.10 16.27
CA CYS A 451 -3.07 -7.54 15.76
C CYS A 451 -3.57 -8.29 14.52
N PRO A 452 -4.73 -8.97 14.58
CA PRO A 452 -5.30 -9.66 13.42
C PRO A 452 -5.94 -8.73 12.38
N CYS A 453 -6.22 -7.47 12.74
CA CYS A 453 -6.82 -6.48 11.84
C CYS A 453 -5.95 -5.22 11.81
N THR A 454 -4.86 -5.29 11.07
CA THR A 454 -3.96 -4.16 10.83
C THR A 454 -4.26 -3.55 9.47
N LEU A 455 -4.68 -2.30 9.48
CA LEU A 455 -5.10 -1.54 8.30
C LEU A 455 -4.11 -0.40 8.04
N ARG A 456 -3.98 0.02 6.76
CA ARG A 456 -3.20 1.18 6.35
C ARG A 456 -4.15 2.17 5.71
N PHE A 457 -4.38 3.28 6.41
CA PHE A 457 -5.31 4.31 5.96
C PHE A 457 -4.99 5.66 6.59
N ALA A 458 -4.35 6.53 5.81
CA ALA A 458 -4.26 7.94 6.15
C ALA A 458 -5.57 8.62 5.71
N PRO A 459 -6.42 9.11 6.62
CA PRO A 459 -7.75 9.64 6.29
C PRO A 459 -7.69 11.06 5.70
N ILE A 460 -6.82 11.26 4.71
CA ILE A 460 -6.55 12.55 4.06
C ILE A 460 -7.17 12.54 2.67
N ASP A 461 -8.00 13.55 2.37
CA ASP A 461 -8.63 13.73 1.07
C ASP A 461 -7.70 14.52 0.14
N ILE A 462 -6.95 13.83 -0.70
CA ILE A 462 -5.94 14.39 -1.60
C ILE A 462 -6.24 14.13 -3.06
N ASN A 463 -5.69 14.97 -3.94
CA ASN A 463 -5.72 14.79 -5.38
C ASN A 463 -4.47 14.05 -5.88
N MET A 464 -4.43 13.71 -7.19
CA MET A 464 -3.30 13.00 -7.77
C MET A 464 -1.99 13.80 -7.77
N GLN A 465 -2.03 15.12 -7.80
CA GLN A 465 -0.83 15.94 -7.71
C GLN A 465 -0.23 15.84 -6.30
N GLN A 466 -1.07 15.96 -5.28
CA GLN A 466 -0.69 15.79 -3.89
C GLN A 466 -0.17 14.38 -3.60
N PHE A 467 -0.87 13.36 -4.10
CA PHE A 467 -0.42 11.97 -3.98
C PHE A 467 0.96 11.75 -4.63
N ASN A 468 1.20 12.32 -5.81
CA ASN A 468 2.48 12.20 -6.52
C ASN A 468 3.59 13.08 -5.93
N SER A 469 3.29 13.98 -4.99
CA SER A 469 4.29 14.82 -4.31
C SER A 469 4.96 14.12 -3.13
N VAL A 470 4.45 12.97 -2.69
CA VAL A 470 5.11 12.11 -1.69
C VAL A 470 6.54 11.81 -2.15
N HIS A 471 7.52 12.00 -1.27
CA HIS A 471 8.96 11.87 -1.54
C HIS A 471 9.49 12.76 -2.68
N SER A 472 8.67 13.70 -3.19
CA SER A 472 9.04 14.62 -4.27
C SER A 472 9.09 16.07 -3.76
N VAL A 473 9.19 17.05 -4.67
CA VAL A 473 9.15 18.48 -4.36
C VAL A 473 7.71 18.95 -4.19
N ASP A 474 7.54 20.07 -3.47
CA ASP A 474 6.26 20.75 -3.29
C ASP A 474 5.15 19.85 -2.72
N GLU A 475 5.51 18.99 -1.76
CA GLU A 475 4.56 18.16 -1.00
C GLU A 475 3.58 19.07 -0.26
N ASN A 476 2.28 18.78 -0.37
CA ASN A 476 1.24 19.64 0.19
C ASN A 476 -0.08 18.92 0.38
N ILE A 477 -0.93 19.46 1.26
CA ILE A 477 -2.35 19.12 1.39
C ILE A 477 -3.21 20.36 1.44
N ASP A 478 -4.49 20.22 1.13
CA ASP A 478 -5.48 21.28 1.36
C ASP A 478 -5.75 21.42 2.87
N LEU A 479 -5.83 22.63 3.39
CA LEU A 479 -6.10 22.87 4.82
C LEU A 479 -7.42 22.22 5.27
N SER A 480 -8.44 22.23 4.42
CA SER A 480 -9.74 21.60 4.68
C SER A 480 -9.71 20.07 4.79
N ALA A 481 -8.59 19.41 4.39
CA ALA A 481 -8.43 17.98 4.56
C ALA A 481 -8.09 17.58 6.01
N ILE A 482 -7.51 18.51 6.78
CA ILE A 482 -7.09 18.26 8.17
C ILE A 482 -8.29 17.99 9.07
N GLY A 483 -9.33 18.82 8.99
CA GLY A 483 -10.55 18.67 9.81
C GLY A 483 -11.26 17.34 9.56
N ALA A 484 -11.32 16.90 8.29
CA ALA A 484 -11.91 15.60 7.95
C ALA A 484 -11.09 14.41 8.50
N ALA A 485 -9.77 14.53 8.50
CA ALA A 485 -8.88 13.52 9.08
C ALA A 485 -9.07 13.41 10.61
N ILE A 486 -9.16 14.54 11.30
CA ILE A 486 -9.45 14.57 12.75
C ILE A 486 -10.82 13.91 13.03
N GLU A 487 -11.86 14.26 12.27
CA GLU A 487 -13.20 13.72 12.47
C GLU A 487 -13.25 12.20 12.23
N PHE A 488 -12.49 11.68 11.27
CA PHE A 488 -12.39 10.24 11.06
C PHE A 488 -11.86 9.52 12.30
N TYR A 489 -10.77 9.99 12.89
CA TYR A 489 -10.24 9.37 14.10
C TYR A 489 -11.18 9.52 15.30
N LYS A 490 -11.88 10.67 15.43
CA LYS A 490 -12.92 10.85 16.45
C LYS A 490 -14.06 9.84 16.28
N GLU A 491 -14.55 9.62 15.05
CA GLU A 491 -15.60 8.66 14.75
C GLU A 491 -15.16 7.22 15.08
N VAL A 492 -13.91 6.86 14.72
CA VAL A 492 -13.33 5.56 15.07
C VAL A 492 -13.31 5.36 16.59
N LEU A 493 -12.89 6.37 17.35
CA LEU A 493 -12.70 6.27 18.80
C LEU A 493 -14.02 6.28 19.58
N ARG A 494 -15.00 7.15 19.19
CA ARG A 494 -16.27 7.32 19.92
C ARG A 494 -17.10 6.05 19.96
N ASP A 495 -17.15 5.32 18.88
CA ASP A 495 -18.11 4.24 18.67
C ASP A 495 -17.50 2.84 18.66
N TYR A 496 -16.19 2.70 18.86
CA TYR A 496 -15.54 1.38 18.96
C TYR A 496 -15.88 0.71 20.29
N LYS A 497 -16.83 -0.28 20.23
CA LYS A 497 -17.37 -1.00 21.41
C LYS A 497 -17.11 -2.48 21.34
#